data_4dedf190963a111529cb293a6c3ce559
#
_entry.id   4dedf190963a111529cb293a6c3ce559
#
_cell.length_a   1.000
_cell.length_b   1.000
_cell.length_c   1.000
_cell.angle_alpha   90.00
_cell.angle_beta   90.00
_cell.angle_gamma   90.00
#
_symmetry.space_group_name_H-M   'P 1'
#
loop_
_entity.id
_entity.type
_entity.pdbx_description
1 polymer ?
#
loop_
_entity_poly.entity_id
_entity_poly.type
_entity_poly.pdbx_seq_one_letter_code
_entity_poly.pdbx_strand_id
1 'polypeptide(L)'
;MLLGGSSMPRPLTLGDYTLLPDTVHRQWYVNLNEDDLSDSLQHILSEEVQRHYPGWGIIVTSLPVIAINECEGESISRYEEAHITIQLTDVRCQTQGQYYYTSTARAHWRGVTASTLEKKSYSLKLTDAADDDLDAPLLGLQEGHTFILDAMAADLGRMRNRLCFDLWNEVSTLRDSDMVANGTRGHYVELLLNGSYHGVYCLCEKVNRKLLGLKKYKVDDSADDGSQASPYRGHLYKCSRGDDLTSYLALPEDYTESSTTEWYGWDLEYPDEYPSTEAWHPLIDLFQYTMAEDTAQTLDLERLSHHFQTDNFFEYPLFNFACKMMDNAMHNTYISFRNYHKDSIAWITPWDLDGSFGRDGTSWDNSIYTASEGLSLGWVRPYRSLHDRRDSTFMAELAIRWDRWRTATFAVEHVCQHIDSMAGILVNSGAWQREVERWDSLNVMYAGIGPLHLEADLTTETTMMKEWYERNFANLDARFLPYLPQPSAITTITADAPRGMTEDHWYDATGRAIASPLSNGIYIHNGQILIRKR
;
A
#
# COMPACT_ATOMS: atom_id res chain seq x y z
N MET A 1 -36.72 5.12 10.96
CA MET A 1 -37.53 5.84 9.94
C MET A 1 -37.05 5.35 8.60
N LEU A 2 -37.87 4.61 7.85
CA LEU A 2 -37.49 4.17 6.50
C LEU A 2 -37.49 5.43 5.63
N LEU A 3 -36.29 5.83 5.15
CA LEU A 3 -36.12 6.94 4.20
C LEU A 3 -36.81 6.54 2.89
N GLY A 4 -38.03 7.03 2.70
CA GLY A 4 -38.74 6.85 1.47
C GLY A 4 -38.34 7.92 0.47
N GLY A 5 -37.89 7.51 -0.70
CA GLY A 5 -37.75 8.44 -1.81
C GLY A 5 -36.68 8.04 -2.81
N SER A 6 -37.01 7.52 -3.78
CA SER A 6 -36.70 7.14 -5.14
C SER A 6 -36.84 5.65 -5.34
N SER A 7 -37.59 5.28 -6.34
CA SER A 7 -37.97 3.90 -6.65
C SER A 7 -36.84 3.11 -7.34
N MET A 8 -35.63 3.13 -6.75
CA MET A 8 -34.60 2.23 -7.22
C MET A 8 -35.02 0.79 -6.98
N PRO A 9 -34.95 -0.11 -7.95
CA PRO A 9 -35.25 -1.49 -7.71
C PRO A 9 -34.32 -2.00 -6.59
N ARG A 10 -34.94 -2.72 -5.66
CA ARG A 10 -34.17 -3.41 -4.61
C ARG A 10 -33.35 -4.51 -5.23
N PRO A 11 -32.24 -4.93 -4.59
CA PRO A 11 -31.53 -6.10 -5.02
C PRO A 11 -32.46 -7.28 -5.26
N LEU A 12 -32.21 -8.03 -6.33
CA LEU A 12 -33.00 -9.22 -6.69
C LEU A 12 -32.24 -10.44 -6.17
N THR A 13 -32.92 -11.26 -5.35
CA THR A 13 -32.35 -12.54 -4.90
C THR A 13 -32.93 -13.67 -5.74
N LEU A 14 -32.06 -14.44 -6.38
CA LEU A 14 -32.38 -15.62 -7.17
C LEU A 14 -31.57 -16.81 -6.62
N GLY A 15 -32.24 -17.71 -5.88
CA GLY A 15 -31.54 -18.78 -5.16
C GLY A 15 -30.55 -18.20 -4.15
N ASP A 16 -29.28 -18.56 -4.27
CA ASP A 16 -28.19 -18.13 -3.40
C ASP A 16 -27.50 -16.84 -3.88
N TYR A 17 -27.98 -16.23 -4.97
CA TYR A 17 -27.34 -15.07 -5.60
C TYR A 17 -28.16 -13.80 -5.40
N THR A 18 -27.45 -12.73 -5.06
CA THR A 18 -28.00 -11.37 -5.02
C THR A 18 -27.49 -10.58 -6.21
N LEU A 19 -28.41 -10.03 -6.99
CA LEU A 19 -28.13 -9.23 -8.18
C LEU A 19 -28.35 -7.75 -7.85
N LEU A 20 -27.41 -6.92 -8.27
CA LEU A 20 -27.48 -5.47 -8.10
C LEU A 20 -27.92 -4.79 -9.39
N PRO A 21 -28.85 -3.81 -9.33
CA PRO A 21 -29.45 -3.24 -10.54
C PRO A 21 -28.63 -2.09 -11.13
N ASP A 22 -28.40 -2.13 -12.44
CA ASP A 22 -28.15 -0.98 -13.28
C ASP A 22 -29.48 -0.55 -13.92
N THR A 23 -30.08 0.47 -13.36
CA THR A 23 -31.42 0.93 -13.76
C THR A 23 -31.38 1.73 -15.07
N VAL A 24 -30.24 2.36 -15.37
CA VAL A 24 -30.05 3.18 -16.56
C VAL A 24 -29.99 2.29 -17.80
N HIS A 25 -29.23 1.19 -17.73
CA HIS A 25 -29.07 0.27 -18.86
C HIS A 25 -30.02 -0.93 -18.80
N ARG A 26 -30.86 -1.02 -17.75
CA ARG A 26 -31.77 -2.14 -17.49
C ARG A 26 -31.04 -3.48 -17.44
N GLN A 27 -30.03 -3.54 -16.60
CA GLN A 27 -29.20 -4.72 -16.40
C GLN A 27 -29.11 -5.08 -14.93
N TRP A 28 -28.98 -6.36 -14.65
CA TRP A 28 -28.70 -6.89 -13.34
C TRP A 28 -27.27 -7.43 -13.31
N TYR A 29 -26.48 -6.98 -12.37
CA TYR A 29 -25.12 -7.47 -12.15
C TYR A 29 -25.12 -8.60 -11.13
N VAL A 30 -24.55 -9.74 -11.50
CA VAL A 30 -24.33 -10.88 -10.62
C VAL A 30 -22.83 -11.23 -10.60
N ASN A 31 -22.31 -11.39 -9.40
CA ASN A 31 -20.95 -11.85 -9.18
C ASN A 31 -20.96 -13.38 -9.02
N LEU A 32 -20.22 -14.10 -9.85
CA LEU A 32 -20.06 -15.54 -9.83
C LEU A 32 -18.57 -15.92 -9.81
N ASN A 33 -18.25 -17.10 -9.20
CA ASN A 33 -16.91 -17.66 -9.35
C ASN A 33 -16.62 -18.03 -10.81
N GLU A 34 -15.37 -18.03 -11.20
CA GLU A 34 -14.96 -18.42 -12.56
C GLU A 34 -15.41 -19.84 -12.90
N ASP A 35 -15.38 -20.77 -11.93
CA ASP A 35 -15.84 -22.15 -12.09
C ASP A 35 -17.37 -22.26 -12.29
N ASP A 36 -18.14 -21.30 -11.79
CA ASP A 36 -19.59 -21.24 -11.89
C ASP A 36 -20.10 -20.48 -13.11
N LEU A 37 -19.20 -19.95 -13.94
CA LEU A 37 -19.53 -19.25 -15.20
C LEU A 37 -20.07 -20.18 -16.30
N SER A 38 -20.71 -21.29 -15.91
CA SER A 38 -21.29 -22.20 -16.89
C SER A 38 -22.46 -21.57 -17.64
N ASP A 39 -22.55 -21.83 -18.94
CA ASP A 39 -23.65 -21.34 -19.80
C ASP A 39 -25.03 -21.72 -19.23
N SER A 40 -25.14 -22.85 -18.54
CA SER A 40 -26.38 -23.32 -17.93
C SER A 40 -26.85 -22.44 -16.77
N LEU A 41 -25.96 -22.00 -15.88
CA LEU A 41 -26.31 -21.13 -14.77
C LEU A 41 -26.67 -19.72 -15.27
N GLN A 42 -25.87 -19.17 -16.20
CA GLN A 42 -26.16 -17.90 -16.84
C GLN A 42 -27.52 -17.90 -17.52
N HIS A 43 -27.84 -18.99 -18.23
CA HIS A 43 -29.14 -19.16 -18.89
C HIS A 43 -30.30 -19.18 -17.88
N ILE A 44 -30.18 -19.94 -16.79
CA ILE A 44 -31.17 -20.01 -15.71
C ILE A 44 -31.40 -18.63 -15.09
N LEU A 45 -30.33 -17.93 -14.74
CA LEU A 45 -30.43 -16.60 -14.13
C LEU A 45 -31.05 -15.59 -15.12
N SER A 46 -30.69 -15.69 -16.41
CA SER A 46 -31.25 -14.83 -17.47
C SER A 46 -32.76 -15.08 -17.64
N GLU A 47 -33.21 -16.33 -17.66
CA GLU A 47 -34.63 -16.68 -17.76
C GLU A 47 -35.42 -16.16 -16.53
N GLU A 48 -34.86 -16.28 -15.31
CA GLU A 48 -35.49 -15.78 -14.10
C GLU A 48 -35.58 -14.24 -14.11
N VAL A 49 -34.50 -13.57 -14.55
CA VAL A 49 -34.54 -12.10 -14.72
C VAL A 49 -35.62 -11.69 -15.72
N GLN A 50 -35.66 -12.32 -16.90
CA GLN A 50 -36.70 -12.02 -17.91
C GLN A 50 -38.11 -12.28 -17.42
N ARG A 51 -38.33 -13.28 -16.55
CA ARG A 51 -39.64 -13.57 -15.97
C ARG A 51 -40.11 -12.47 -15.02
N HIS A 52 -39.22 -11.92 -14.20
CA HIS A 52 -39.52 -10.91 -13.20
C HIS A 52 -39.39 -9.47 -13.72
N TYR A 53 -38.48 -9.25 -14.66
CA TYR A 53 -38.15 -7.94 -15.24
C TYR A 53 -38.03 -8.04 -16.76
N PRO A 54 -39.15 -8.15 -17.49
CA PRO A 54 -39.12 -8.25 -18.95
C PRO A 54 -38.37 -7.08 -19.61
N GLY A 55 -37.41 -7.42 -20.47
CA GLY A 55 -36.59 -6.44 -21.17
C GLY A 55 -35.33 -5.98 -20.40
N TRP A 56 -35.05 -6.59 -19.25
CA TRP A 56 -33.78 -6.39 -18.55
C TRP A 56 -32.77 -7.49 -18.92
N GLY A 57 -31.51 -7.11 -19.06
CA GLY A 57 -30.39 -8.04 -19.26
C GLY A 57 -29.77 -8.49 -17.94
N ILE A 58 -28.80 -9.40 -18.07
CA ILE A 58 -27.94 -9.81 -16.98
C ILE A 58 -26.48 -9.64 -17.40
N ILE A 59 -25.66 -9.11 -16.50
CA ILE A 59 -24.22 -9.05 -16.61
C ILE A 59 -23.62 -9.96 -15.55
N VAL A 60 -22.85 -10.91 -16.01
CA VAL A 60 -22.09 -11.83 -15.13
C VAL A 60 -20.66 -11.37 -15.04
N THR A 61 -20.12 -11.33 -13.84
CA THR A 61 -18.72 -10.94 -13.60
C THR A 61 -18.10 -11.78 -12.48
N SER A 62 -16.81 -12.06 -12.55
CA SER A 62 -16.07 -12.65 -11.44
C SER A 62 -15.54 -11.61 -10.44
N LEU A 63 -15.69 -10.31 -10.73
CA LEU A 63 -15.35 -9.27 -9.77
C LEU A 63 -16.50 -9.01 -8.77
N PRO A 64 -16.20 -8.68 -7.51
CA PRO A 64 -17.20 -8.15 -6.61
C PRO A 64 -17.87 -6.92 -7.19
N VAL A 65 -19.15 -6.75 -6.90
CA VAL A 65 -19.94 -5.60 -7.35
C VAL A 65 -20.33 -4.74 -6.16
N ILE A 66 -20.04 -3.46 -6.25
CA ILE A 66 -20.45 -2.45 -5.26
C ILE A 66 -21.47 -1.53 -5.91
N ALA A 67 -22.61 -1.33 -5.24
CA ALA A 67 -23.56 -0.29 -5.59
C ALA A 67 -23.55 0.81 -4.51
N ILE A 68 -23.41 2.05 -4.94
CA ILE A 68 -23.50 3.25 -4.11
C ILE A 68 -24.65 4.10 -4.63
N ASN A 69 -25.53 4.51 -3.73
CA ASN A 69 -26.62 5.39 -4.08
C ASN A 69 -26.66 6.57 -3.10
N GLU A 70 -26.64 7.77 -3.64
CA GLU A 70 -26.80 9.02 -2.89
C GLU A 70 -28.19 9.09 -2.24
N CYS A 71 -28.26 9.63 -1.04
CA CYS A 71 -29.54 9.91 -0.40
C CYS A 71 -30.25 11.08 -1.08
N GLU A 72 -31.59 11.16 -0.92
CA GLU A 72 -32.40 12.19 -1.58
C GLU A 72 -31.93 13.60 -1.18
N GLY A 73 -31.62 14.40 -2.19
CA GLY A 73 -31.21 15.80 -2.02
C GLY A 73 -29.71 15.98 -1.72
N GLU A 74 -28.94 14.91 -1.67
CA GLU A 74 -27.49 14.95 -1.47
C GLU A 74 -26.76 14.59 -2.75
N SER A 75 -25.52 15.07 -2.87
CA SER A 75 -24.61 14.71 -3.97
C SER A 75 -23.19 14.63 -3.45
N ILE A 76 -22.49 13.57 -3.84
CA ILE A 76 -21.09 13.38 -3.48
C ILE A 76 -20.27 14.51 -4.11
N SER A 77 -19.56 15.25 -3.29
CA SER A 77 -18.71 16.36 -3.72
C SER A 77 -17.27 16.23 -3.16
N ARG A 78 -16.42 17.20 -3.46
CA ARG A 78 -15.04 17.22 -2.93
C ARG A 78 -14.97 17.72 -1.49
N TYR A 79 -15.86 18.63 -1.12
CA TYR A 79 -15.74 19.43 0.10
C TYR A 79 -16.75 19.07 1.17
N GLU A 80 -17.79 18.34 0.78
CA GLU A 80 -18.86 17.94 1.68
C GLU A 80 -19.10 16.43 1.56
N GLU A 81 -19.23 15.77 2.68
CA GLU A 81 -19.62 14.37 2.74
C GLU A 81 -21.11 14.26 2.44
N ALA A 82 -21.47 13.35 1.56
CA ALA A 82 -22.85 12.97 1.28
C ALA A 82 -23.20 11.65 1.96
N HIS A 83 -24.39 11.54 2.48
CA HIS A 83 -24.94 10.25 2.93
C HIS A 83 -25.30 9.39 1.73
N ILE A 84 -24.90 8.14 1.81
CA ILE A 84 -25.12 7.13 0.77
C ILE A 84 -25.60 5.83 1.39
N THR A 85 -26.18 4.98 0.56
CA THR A 85 -26.31 3.56 0.84
C THR A 85 -25.25 2.80 0.06
N ILE A 86 -24.64 1.78 0.68
CA ILE A 86 -23.69 0.89 0.03
C ILE A 86 -24.24 -0.54 0.04
N GLN A 87 -24.06 -1.24 -1.06
CA GLN A 87 -24.36 -2.66 -1.23
C GLN A 87 -23.17 -3.32 -1.89
N LEU A 88 -22.78 -4.50 -1.41
CA LEU A 88 -21.62 -5.25 -1.92
C LEU A 88 -22.00 -6.72 -2.08
N THR A 89 -21.67 -7.29 -3.22
CA THR A 89 -21.74 -8.73 -3.45
C THR A 89 -20.36 -9.30 -3.74
N ASP A 90 -20.01 -10.44 -3.12
CA ASP A 90 -18.75 -11.15 -3.37
C ASP A 90 -18.93 -12.65 -3.16
N VAL A 91 -18.52 -13.45 -4.13
CA VAL A 91 -18.56 -14.93 -4.06
C VAL A 91 -17.27 -15.53 -3.51
N ARG A 92 -16.17 -14.77 -3.45
CA ARG A 92 -14.85 -15.28 -3.09
C ARG A 92 -14.66 -15.52 -1.60
N CYS A 93 -15.45 -14.84 -0.77
CA CYS A 93 -15.28 -14.84 0.70
C CYS A 93 -16.07 -15.95 1.40
N GLN A 94 -16.75 -16.84 0.68
CA GLN A 94 -17.59 -17.86 1.30
C GLN A 94 -17.32 -19.28 0.81
N THR A 95 -17.35 -20.21 1.74
CA THR A 95 -17.39 -21.65 1.47
C THR A 95 -18.77 -22.12 1.02
N GLN A 96 -19.79 -21.29 1.16
CA GLN A 96 -21.18 -21.58 0.76
C GLN A 96 -21.89 -20.26 0.39
N GLY A 97 -22.15 -20.06 -0.91
CA GLY A 97 -22.98 -18.97 -1.43
C GLY A 97 -22.26 -17.62 -1.60
N GLN A 98 -23.01 -16.64 -2.02
CA GLN A 98 -22.55 -15.28 -2.25
C GLN A 98 -22.61 -14.45 -0.95
N TYR A 99 -21.53 -13.74 -0.65
CA TYR A 99 -21.53 -12.72 0.41
C TYR A 99 -22.30 -11.48 -0.05
N TYR A 100 -23.24 -11.04 0.77
CA TYR A 100 -23.96 -9.79 0.56
C TYR A 100 -23.84 -8.91 1.80
N TYR A 101 -23.36 -7.68 1.60
CA TYR A 101 -23.22 -6.67 2.64
C TYR A 101 -24.03 -5.41 2.27
N THR A 102 -24.64 -4.77 3.24
CA THR A 102 -25.32 -3.48 3.07
C THR A 102 -25.22 -2.65 4.34
N SER A 103 -25.00 -1.36 4.17
CA SER A 103 -25.03 -0.35 5.25
C SER A 103 -25.34 1.03 4.69
N THR A 104 -25.46 2.00 5.59
CA THR A 104 -25.29 3.42 5.26
C THR A 104 -23.80 3.75 5.28
N ALA A 105 -23.42 4.86 4.67
CA ALA A 105 -22.07 5.39 4.68
C ALA A 105 -22.12 6.89 4.37
N ARG A 106 -20.99 7.58 4.61
CA ARG A 106 -20.70 8.91 4.07
C ARG A 106 -19.64 8.79 3.00
N ALA A 107 -19.74 9.59 1.95
CA ALA A 107 -18.78 9.60 0.85
C ALA A 107 -18.45 11.02 0.40
N HIS A 108 -17.20 11.22 -0.01
CA HIS A 108 -16.74 12.42 -0.71
C HIS A 108 -15.69 12.07 -1.77
N TRP A 109 -15.49 12.96 -2.76
CA TRP A 109 -14.39 12.80 -3.71
C TRP A 109 -13.07 13.03 -3.02
N ARG A 110 -12.09 12.23 -3.39
CA ARG A 110 -10.76 12.34 -2.82
C ARG A 110 -9.67 12.59 -3.90
N GLY A 111 -8.49 12.93 -3.40
CA GLY A 111 -7.29 13.21 -4.19
C GLY A 111 -7.23 14.66 -4.68
N VAL A 112 -6.03 15.16 -4.93
CA VAL A 112 -5.81 16.50 -5.48
C VAL A 112 -5.98 16.42 -7.00
N THR A 113 -5.09 15.73 -7.69
CA THR A 113 -5.13 15.52 -9.14
C THR A 113 -6.31 14.63 -9.56
N ALA A 114 -6.50 13.50 -8.87
CA ALA A 114 -7.59 12.57 -9.15
C ALA A 114 -8.98 13.22 -9.07
N SER A 115 -9.17 14.23 -8.22
CA SER A 115 -10.45 14.97 -8.14
C SER A 115 -10.73 15.85 -9.36
N THR A 116 -9.74 16.13 -10.21
CA THR A 116 -9.92 16.89 -11.44
C THR A 116 -10.30 16.00 -12.63
N LEU A 117 -10.02 14.69 -12.53
CA LEU A 117 -10.38 13.73 -13.55
C LEU A 117 -11.89 13.47 -13.57
N GLU A 118 -12.45 13.04 -14.69
CA GLU A 118 -13.87 12.75 -14.84
C GLU A 118 -14.28 11.55 -13.98
N LYS A 119 -13.49 10.48 -14.01
CA LYS A 119 -13.66 9.30 -13.17
C LYS A 119 -13.09 9.57 -11.77
N LYS A 120 -13.96 9.77 -10.79
CA LYS A 120 -13.60 10.19 -9.42
C LYS A 120 -13.26 9.01 -8.54
N SER A 121 -12.26 9.18 -7.67
CA SER A 121 -12.04 8.31 -6.51
C SER A 121 -12.87 8.80 -5.32
N TYR A 122 -13.31 7.86 -4.47
CA TYR A 122 -14.18 8.15 -3.32
C TYR A 122 -13.53 7.70 -2.02
N SER A 123 -13.66 8.54 -0.99
CA SER A 123 -13.49 8.11 0.39
C SER A 123 -14.83 7.65 0.92
N LEU A 124 -14.84 6.52 1.59
CA LEU A 124 -16.03 5.92 2.18
C LEU A 124 -15.86 5.83 3.70
N LYS A 125 -16.86 6.25 4.44
CA LYS A 125 -16.95 6.07 5.88
C LYS A 125 -18.24 5.33 6.21
N LEU A 126 -18.14 4.04 6.55
CA LEU A 126 -19.30 3.21 6.88
C LEU A 126 -19.96 3.70 8.15
N THR A 127 -21.29 3.75 8.14
CA THR A 127 -22.10 4.15 9.28
C THR A 127 -23.23 3.16 9.53
N ASP A 128 -23.76 3.17 10.74
CA ASP A 128 -25.01 2.49 11.08
C ASP A 128 -26.24 3.39 10.84
N ALA A 129 -27.42 2.92 11.22
CA ALA A 129 -28.67 3.65 11.07
C ALA A 129 -28.78 4.91 11.95
N ALA A 130 -27.91 5.05 12.95
CA ALA A 130 -27.81 6.24 13.80
C ALA A 130 -26.74 7.22 13.32
N ASP A 131 -26.08 6.90 12.20
CA ASP A 131 -24.95 7.62 11.61
C ASP A 131 -23.65 7.52 12.45
N ASP A 132 -23.57 6.52 13.33
CA ASP A 132 -22.35 6.19 14.08
C ASP A 132 -21.43 5.30 13.24
N ASP A 133 -20.13 5.35 13.52
CA ASP A 133 -19.10 4.59 12.80
C ASP A 133 -19.34 3.08 12.89
N LEU A 134 -19.38 2.39 11.75
CA LEU A 134 -19.63 0.96 11.64
C LEU A 134 -18.41 0.22 11.08
N ASP A 135 -17.70 -0.50 11.93
CA ASP A 135 -16.57 -1.33 11.46
C ASP A 135 -17.06 -2.59 10.73
N ALA A 136 -16.48 -2.88 9.55
CA ALA A 136 -16.75 -4.09 8.78
C ALA A 136 -15.49 -4.56 8.02
N PRO A 137 -15.30 -5.88 7.84
CA PRO A 137 -14.19 -6.45 7.07
C PRO A 137 -14.60 -6.62 5.59
N LEU A 138 -14.77 -5.52 4.85
CA LEU A 138 -15.15 -5.58 3.44
C LEU A 138 -14.12 -6.37 2.62
N LEU A 139 -14.55 -7.37 1.87
CA LEU A 139 -13.70 -8.22 1.01
C LEU A 139 -12.48 -8.86 1.72
N GLY A 140 -12.54 -9.06 3.03
CA GLY A 140 -11.42 -9.58 3.83
C GLY A 140 -10.30 -8.57 4.08
N LEU A 141 -10.51 -7.30 3.78
CA LEU A 141 -9.65 -6.20 4.19
C LEU A 141 -9.67 -5.99 5.71
N GLN A 142 -8.78 -5.16 6.23
CA GLN A 142 -8.73 -4.84 7.66
C GLN A 142 -10.10 -4.33 8.12
N GLU A 143 -10.64 -4.93 9.18
CA GLU A 143 -11.89 -4.49 9.79
C GLU A 143 -11.78 -3.03 10.23
N GLY A 144 -12.66 -2.20 9.69
CA GLY A 144 -12.70 -0.76 9.93
C GLY A 144 -13.91 -0.12 9.28
N HIS A 145 -14.08 1.18 9.50
CA HIS A 145 -15.18 1.95 8.93
C HIS A 145 -14.74 2.85 7.76
N THR A 146 -13.45 2.98 7.49
CA THR A 146 -12.94 3.84 6.40
C THR A 146 -12.29 3.02 5.31
N PHE A 147 -12.77 3.20 4.07
CA PHE A 147 -12.25 2.58 2.87
C PHE A 147 -12.11 3.61 1.75
N ILE A 148 -11.42 3.22 0.70
CA ILE A 148 -11.24 4.03 -0.50
C ILE A 148 -11.69 3.23 -1.71
N LEU A 149 -12.51 3.82 -2.55
CA LEU A 149 -12.72 3.38 -3.92
C LEU A 149 -11.81 4.20 -4.82
N ASP A 150 -10.67 3.62 -5.15
CA ASP A 150 -9.70 4.23 -6.06
C ASP A 150 -10.14 3.98 -7.50
N ALA A 151 -10.36 5.06 -8.24
CA ALA A 151 -10.74 5.02 -9.65
C ALA A 151 -9.60 4.56 -10.55
N MET A 152 -8.35 4.64 -10.09
CA MET A 152 -7.14 4.36 -10.86
C MET A 152 -7.11 5.12 -12.20
N ALA A 153 -7.75 6.31 -12.25
CA ALA A 153 -8.05 7.00 -13.51
C ALA A 153 -6.81 7.52 -14.23
N ALA A 154 -5.74 7.84 -13.50
CA ALA A 154 -4.47 8.29 -14.06
C ALA A 154 -3.65 7.14 -14.68
N ASP A 155 -3.90 5.90 -14.28
CA ASP A 155 -3.23 4.72 -14.84
C ASP A 155 -4.08 4.07 -15.93
N LEU A 156 -3.61 4.10 -17.17
CA LEU A 156 -4.33 3.53 -18.33
C LEU A 156 -4.51 2.00 -18.23
N GLY A 157 -3.65 1.31 -17.49
CA GLY A 157 -3.76 -0.12 -17.23
C GLY A 157 -4.61 -0.47 -15.99
N ARG A 158 -4.95 0.48 -15.14
CA ARG A 158 -5.64 0.26 -13.86
C ARG A 158 -4.90 -0.73 -12.93
N MET A 159 -3.58 -0.86 -13.04
CA MET A 159 -2.82 -1.91 -12.35
C MET A 159 -1.69 -1.40 -11.45
N ARG A 160 -1.04 -0.27 -11.79
CA ARG A 160 0.23 0.15 -11.17
C ARG A 160 0.16 0.34 -9.66
N ASN A 161 -0.84 1.09 -9.20
CA ASN A 161 -1.04 1.32 -7.77
C ASN A 161 -1.24 0.00 -7.02
N ARG A 162 -2.09 -0.89 -7.57
CA ARG A 162 -2.37 -2.20 -6.99
C ARG A 162 -1.15 -3.11 -7.00
N LEU A 163 -0.43 -3.19 -8.12
CA LEU A 163 0.80 -3.98 -8.25
C LEU A 163 1.84 -3.56 -7.19
N CYS A 164 2.05 -2.26 -7.06
CA CYS A 164 2.99 -1.74 -6.08
C CYS A 164 2.55 -2.02 -4.64
N PHE A 165 1.26 -1.95 -4.32
CA PHE A 165 0.75 -2.36 -3.00
C PHE A 165 1.03 -3.83 -2.72
N ASP A 166 0.78 -4.72 -3.66
CA ASP A 166 1.03 -6.15 -3.49
C ASP A 166 2.52 -6.43 -3.31
N LEU A 167 3.38 -5.88 -4.15
CA LEU A 167 4.84 -6.04 -4.04
C LEU A 167 5.38 -5.48 -2.71
N TRP A 168 4.90 -4.33 -2.25
CA TRP A 168 5.28 -3.78 -0.95
C TRP A 168 4.84 -4.66 0.22
N ASN A 169 3.62 -5.18 0.17
CA ASN A 169 3.13 -6.09 1.19
C ASN A 169 3.92 -7.40 1.22
N GLU A 170 4.30 -7.93 0.06
CA GLU A 170 5.13 -9.13 -0.03
C GLU A 170 6.50 -8.91 0.62
N VAL A 171 7.21 -7.83 0.31
CA VAL A 171 8.51 -7.56 0.97
C VAL A 171 8.36 -7.30 2.46
N SER A 172 7.25 -6.71 2.87
CA SER A 172 6.95 -6.52 4.29
C SER A 172 6.75 -7.84 5.05
N THR A 173 6.24 -8.89 4.40
CA THR A 173 6.08 -10.22 5.00
C THR A 173 7.39 -11.01 5.10
N LEU A 174 8.42 -10.63 4.34
CA LEU A 174 9.76 -11.19 4.47
C LEU A 174 10.48 -10.75 5.76
N ARG A 175 9.92 -9.76 6.45
CA ARG A 175 10.33 -9.38 7.80
C ARG A 175 9.80 -10.40 8.81
N ASP A 176 10.24 -10.29 10.05
CA ASP A 176 9.81 -11.18 11.13
C ASP A 176 8.27 -11.26 11.25
N SER A 177 7.75 -12.48 11.41
CA SER A 177 6.31 -12.82 11.32
C SER A 177 5.41 -12.12 12.35
N ASP A 178 5.97 -11.53 13.41
CA ASP A 178 5.21 -10.85 14.47
C ASP A 178 4.94 -9.37 14.16
N MET A 179 5.31 -8.91 12.95
CA MET A 179 5.18 -7.51 12.58
C MET A 179 3.80 -7.22 11.97
N VAL A 180 3.16 -6.19 12.48
CA VAL A 180 1.92 -5.64 11.88
C VAL A 180 2.21 -5.20 10.45
N ALA A 181 1.29 -5.47 9.53
CA ALA A 181 1.36 -5.02 8.15
C ALA A 181 1.68 -3.50 8.09
N ASN A 182 2.51 -3.12 7.13
CA ASN A 182 2.94 -1.74 6.92
C ASN A 182 2.63 -1.29 5.49
N GLY A 183 1.49 -1.68 4.96
CA GLY A 183 1.05 -1.37 3.61
C GLY A 183 -0.45 -1.53 3.44
N THR A 184 -0.95 -0.98 2.36
CA THR A 184 -2.37 -1.01 1.98
C THR A 184 -2.66 -2.26 1.14
N ARG A 185 -3.82 -2.87 1.36
CA ARG A 185 -4.36 -3.92 0.49
C ARG A 185 -5.60 -3.39 -0.24
N GLY A 186 -5.94 -4.02 -1.35
CA GLY A 186 -7.13 -3.66 -2.09
C GLY A 186 -7.58 -4.76 -3.05
N HIS A 187 -8.80 -4.64 -3.55
CA HIS A 187 -9.42 -5.58 -4.48
C HIS A 187 -10.11 -4.84 -5.63
N TYR A 188 -9.96 -5.36 -6.83
CA TYR A 188 -10.76 -4.89 -7.95
C TYR A 188 -12.24 -5.15 -7.69
N VAL A 189 -13.06 -4.17 -8.01
CA VAL A 189 -14.52 -4.22 -7.91
C VAL A 189 -15.14 -3.52 -9.12
N GLU A 190 -16.36 -3.85 -9.46
CA GLU A 190 -17.18 -3.07 -10.39
C GLU A 190 -18.12 -2.17 -9.60
N LEU A 191 -18.16 -0.89 -9.95
CA LEU A 191 -18.99 0.12 -9.27
C LEU A 191 -20.25 0.42 -10.06
N LEU A 192 -21.40 0.35 -9.38
CA LEU A 192 -22.66 0.96 -9.79
C LEU A 192 -22.89 2.22 -8.95
N LEU A 193 -23.00 3.37 -9.58
CA LEU A 193 -23.24 4.65 -8.91
C LEU A 193 -24.61 5.17 -9.32
N ASN A 194 -25.51 5.37 -8.34
CA ASN A 194 -26.88 5.83 -8.58
C ASN A 194 -27.62 4.98 -9.63
N GLY A 195 -27.45 3.66 -9.58
CA GLY A 195 -28.07 2.73 -10.50
C GLY A 195 -27.54 2.81 -11.93
N SER A 196 -26.30 3.24 -12.13
CA SER A 196 -25.60 3.24 -13.43
C SER A 196 -24.21 2.65 -13.29
N TYR A 197 -23.82 1.82 -14.24
CA TYR A 197 -22.46 1.29 -14.29
C TYR A 197 -21.41 2.41 -14.37
N HIS A 198 -20.45 2.36 -13.47
CA HIS A 198 -19.46 3.43 -13.32
C HIS A 198 -18.01 2.98 -13.55
N GLY A 199 -17.79 1.70 -13.81
CA GLY A 199 -16.49 1.15 -14.20
C GLY A 199 -15.80 0.33 -13.12
N VAL A 200 -14.55 -0.01 -13.40
CA VAL A 200 -13.66 -0.77 -12.51
C VAL A 200 -13.01 0.16 -11.49
N TYR A 201 -13.02 -0.25 -10.24
CA TYR A 201 -12.39 0.46 -9.12
C TYR A 201 -11.53 -0.52 -8.31
N CYS A 202 -10.65 0.01 -7.48
CA CYS A 202 -9.99 -0.74 -6.42
C CYS A 202 -10.59 -0.33 -5.07
N LEU A 203 -11.29 -1.23 -4.39
CA LEU A 203 -11.63 -1.03 -2.99
C LEU A 203 -10.41 -1.32 -2.15
N CYS A 204 -9.87 -0.31 -1.47
CA CYS A 204 -8.65 -0.45 -0.69
C CYS A 204 -8.77 0.14 0.72
N GLU A 205 -7.88 -0.33 1.58
CA GLU A 205 -7.72 0.16 2.95
C GLU A 205 -7.22 1.60 2.95
N LYS A 206 -7.74 2.42 3.85
CA LYS A 206 -7.14 3.72 4.17
C LYS A 206 -6.02 3.51 5.18
N VAL A 207 -4.84 4.10 4.92
CA VAL A 207 -3.77 4.15 5.93
C VAL A 207 -4.29 4.89 7.16
N ASN A 208 -4.33 4.23 8.29
CA ASN A 208 -4.88 4.77 9.54
C ASN A 208 -4.26 4.07 10.77
N ARG A 209 -4.69 4.51 11.94
CA ARG A 209 -4.23 3.98 13.22
C ARG A 209 -4.40 2.45 13.34
N LYS A 210 -5.55 1.90 12.94
CA LYS A 210 -5.84 0.47 13.06
C LYS A 210 -4.94 -0.35 12.14
N LEU A 211 -4.83 0.06 10.85
CA LEU A 211 -4.01 -0.63 9.85
C LEU A 211 -2.55 -0.75 10.28
N LEU A 212 -1.99 0.33 10.85
CA LEU A 212 -0.59 0.36 11.26
C LEU A 212 -0.35 -0.07 12.73
N GLY A 213 -1.41 -0.48 13.44
CA GLY A 213 -1.30 -0.96 14.82
C GLY A 213 -0.84 0.10 15.83
N LEU A 214 -1.17 1.38 15.60
CA LEU A 214 -0.74 2.48 16.45
C LEU A 214 -1.52 2.49 17.77
N LYS A 215 -0.83 2.80 18.85
CA LYS A 215 -1.45 2.92 20.19
C LYS A 215 -2.42 4.09 20.22
N LYS A 216 -3.59 3.83 20.83
CA LYS A 216 -4.65 4.83 20.94
C LYS A 216 -4.20 5.98 21.85
N TYR A 217 -4.57 7.22 21.46
CA TYR A 217 -4.55 8.38 22.32
C TYR A 217 -5.31 8.09 23.62
N LYS A 218 -4.74 8.44 24.75
CA LYS A 218 -5.39 8.17 26.04
C LYS A 218 -4.90 9.16 27.08
N VAL A 219 -5.82 9.94 27.63
CA VAL A 219 -5.59 10.70 28.86
C VAL A 219 -5.55 9.70 30.01
N ASP A 220 -4.49 9.73 30.81
CA ASP A 220 -4.39 8.88 31.98
C ASP A 220 -4.95 9.63 33.20
N ASP A 221 -6.23 9.43 33.45
CA ASP A 221 -6.93 10.05 34.59
C ASP A 221 -6.49 9.47 35.97
N SER A 222 -5.61 8.46 35.96
CA SER A 222 -5.22 7.72 37.17
C SER A 222 -3.87 8.12 37.78
N ALA A 223 -3.15 9.07 37.20
CA ALA A 223 -1.88 9.55 37.74
C ALA A 223 -2.11 10.52 38.91
N ASP A 224 -2.16 9.98 40.11
CA ASP A 224 -2.38 10.71 41.37
C ASP A 224 -1.09 11.41 41.88
N ASP A 225 0.02 11.32 41.12
CA ASP A 225 1.36 11.79 41.58
C ASP A 225 1.87 13.05 40.85
N GLY A 226 1.03 13.69 40.02
CA GLY A 226 1.39 14.92 39.30
C GLY A 226 2.32 14.70 38.12
N SER A 227 2.73 13.48 37.80
CA SER A 227 3.45 13.12 36.57
C SER A 227 2.46 12.57 35.54
N GLN A 228 1.75 13.43 34.85
CA GLN A 228 0.94 12.97 33.71
C GLN A 228 1.88 12.58 32.56
N ALA A 229 1.93 11.27 32.25
CA ALA A 229 2.55 10.82 31.02
C ALA A 229 1.75 11.40 29.84
N SER A 230 2.45 11.87 28.79
CA SER A 230 1.80 12.40 27.60
C SER A 230 0.70 11.46 27.08
N PRO A 231 -0.49 11.98 26.73
CA PRO A 231 -1.56 11.18 26.15
C PRO A 231 -1.24 10.71 24.73
N TYR A 232 -0.25 11.31 24.07
CA TYR A 232 0.18 11.02 22.70
C TYR A 232 1.09 9.80 22.69
N ARG A 233 0.59 8.68 22.18
CA ARG A 233 1.32 7.39 22.13
C ARG A 233 1.63 6.95 20.73
N GLY A 234 0.62 6.80 19.89
CA GLY A 234 0.78 6.52 18.47
C GLY A 234 0.67 7.80 17.66
N HIS A 235 1.44 7.89 16.56
CA HIS A 235 1.40 9.05 15.68
C HIS A 235 1.40 8.59 14.24
N LEU A 236 0.69 9.33 13.39
CA LEU A 236 0.66 9.14 11.95
C LEU A 236 0.71 10.50 11.26
N TYR A 237 1.67 10.67 10.41
CA TYR A 237 1.86 11.87 9.59
C TYR A 237 1.88 11.49 8.13
N LYS A 238 1.23 12.30 7.29
CA LYS A 238 1.26 12.16 5.85
C LYS A 238 2.03 13.31 5.21
N CYS A 239 2.98 12.98 4.35
CA CYS A 239 3.62 13.98 3.50
C CYS A 239 2.72 14.31 2.32
N SER A 240 2.16 15.51 2.30
CA SER A 240 1.29 16.02 1.24
C SER A 240 2.01 16.97 0.29
N ARG A 241 3.07 17.63 0.75
CA ARG A 241 3.95 18.50 -0.02
C ARG A 241 5.33 18.53 0.61
N GLY A 242 6.35 18.08 -0.07
CA GLY A 242 7.70 18.03 0.44
C GLY A 242 8.61 19.16 -0.06
N ASP A 243 8.16 20.41 -0.05
CA ASP A 243 8.81 21.47 -0.83
C ASP A 243 10.07 22.07 -0.22
N ASP A 244 10.22 22.18 1.09
CA ASP A 244 11.43 22.74 1.71
C ASP A 244 11.80 22.10 3.05
N LEU A 245 12.89 21.37 3.02
CA LEU A 245 13.41 20.61 4.17
C LEU A 245 14.06 21.45 5.25
N THR A 246 14.42 22.68 4.97
CA THR A 246 15.06 23.56 5.95
C THR A 246 14.07 24.02 7.02
N SER A 247 12.79 23.96 6.71
CA SER A 247 11.70 24.39 7.59
C SER A 247 11.32 23.35 8.66
N TYR A 248 11.83 22.12 8.58
CA TYR A 248 11.40 21.01 9.45
C TYR A 248 12.18 20.86 10.76
N LEU A 249 13.12 21.75 11.06
CA LEU A 249 13.97 21.61 12.25
C LEU A 249 13.31 22.07 13.55
N ALA A 250 12.31 22.92 13.44
CA ALA A 250 11.52 23.42 14.56
C ALA A 250 10.18 23.91 14.05
N LEU A 251 9.18 23.93 14.94
CA LEU A 251 7.93 24.61 14.64
C LEU A 251 8.19 26.11 14.45
N PRO A 252 7.40 26.80 13.59
CA PRO A 252 7.46 28.25 13.47
C PRO A 252 7.26 28.93 14.83
N GLU A 253 7.88 30.10 15.04
CA GLU A 253 7.73 30.86 16.28
C GLU A 253 6.28 31.29 16.56
N ASP A 254 5.48 31.44 15.51
CA ASP A 254 4.06 31.78 15.57
C ASP A 254 3.13 30.56 15.62
N TYR A 255 3.67 29.35 15.68
CA TYR A 255 2.86 28.14 15.81
C TYR A 255 2.19 28.11 17.18
N THR A 256 0.86 28.14 17.19
CA THR A 256 0.06 28.10 18.41
C THR A 256 -0.60 26.74 18.59
N GLU A 257 -0.73 26.30 19.85
CA GLU A 257 -1.29 24.98 20.21
C GLU A 257 -2.71 24.70 19.70
N SER A 258 -3.40 25.74 19.27
CA SER A 258 -4.81 25.62 18.92
C SER A 258 -5.05 25.27 17.44
N SER A 259 -4.04 25.08 16.64
CA SER A 259 -4.41 25.49 15.32
C SER A 259 -4.28 24.53 14.20
N THR A 260 -3.38 23.61 14.10
CA THR A 260 -3.39 22.93 12.81
C THR A 260 -3.00 21.46 12.86
N THR A 261 -3.76 20.67 12.11
CA THR A 261 -3.39 19.32 11.70
C THR A 261 -2.41 19.32 10.52
N GLU A 262 -2.00 20.51 10.02
CA GLU A 262 -1.04 20.65 8.91
C GLU A 262 0.17 21.48 9.36
N TRP A 263 1.38 21.00 9.00
CA TRP A 263 2.64 21.71 9.22
C TRP A 263 3.58 21.54 8.03
N TYR A 264 3.80 22.60 7.27
CA TYR A 264 4.72 22.63 6.11
C TYR A 264 4.60 21.44 5.14
N GLY A 265 3.35 21.09 4.80
CA GLY A 265 3.08 19.97 3.88
C GLY A 265 3.09 18.60 4.53
N TRP A 266 3.11 18.52 5.85
CA TRP A 266 2.81 17.34 6.62
C TRP A 266 1.45 17.48 7.28
N ASP A 267 0.60 16.48 7.11
CA ASP A 267 -0.69 16.39 7.77
C ASP A 267 -0.59 15.46 8.98
N LEU A 268 -1.16 15.86 10.12
CA LEU A 268 -1.34 15.01 11.28
C LEU A 268 -2.59 14.13 11.07
N GLU A 269 -2.40 12.91 10.63
CA GLU A 269 -3.49 11.96 10.37
C GLU A 269 -3.91 11.18 11.62
N TYR A 270 -3.08 11.19 12.69
CA TYR A 270 -3.42 10.65 13.99
C TYR A 270 -2.44 11.12 15.07
N PRO A 271 -2.93 11.59 16.22
CA PRO A 271 -4.33 11.84 16.57
C PRO A 271 -4.80 13.23 16.08
N ASP A 272 -5.57 13.24 15.00
CA ASP A 272 -6.07 14.44 14.34
C ASP A 272 -7.14 15.19 15.16
N GLU A 273 -7.88 14.48 16.01
CA GLU A 273 -8.88 15.06 16.91
C GLU A 273 -8.27 15.89 18.05
N TYR A 274 -6.97 15.73 18.30
CA TYR A 274 -6.25 16.34 19.42
C TYR A 274 -4.96 17.03 18.95
N PRO A 275 -5.02 17.99 18.03
CA PRO A 275 -3.84 18.67 17.53
C PRO A 275 -3.20 19.52 18.63
N SER A 276 -1.89 19.38 18.79
CA SER A 276 -1.09 20.23 19.68
C SER A 276 0.36 20.27 19.23
N THR A 277 1.16 21.16 19.79
CA THR A 277 2.61 21.18 19.55
C THR A 277 3.26 19.86 19.94
N GLU A 278 2.78 19.24 21.01
CA GLU A 278 3.29 17.95 21.49
C GLU A 278 3.09 16.83 20.45
N ALA A 279 1.99 16.85 19.70
CA ALA A 279 1.73 15.87 18.66
C ALA A 279 2.75 15.89 17.50
N TRP A 280 3.51 16.99 17.34
CA TRP A 280 4.53 17.14 16.31
C TRP A 280 5.95 16.79 16.78
N HIS A 281 6.19 16.69 18.08
CA HIS A 281 7.54 16.42 18.62
C HIS A 281 8.18 15.17 18.00
N PRO A 282 7.50 14.02 17.83
CA PRO A 282 8.12 12.83 17.22
C PRO A 282 8.65 13.07 15.82
N LEU A 283 7.93 13.84 15.01
CA LEU A 283 8.35 14.15 13.65
C LEU A 283 9.52 15.15 13.64
N ILE A 284 9.49 16.15 14.52
CA ILE A 284 10.58 17.12 14.68
C ILE A 284 11.87 16.43 15.10
N ASP A 285 11.81 15.56 16.12
CA ASP A 285 12.96 14.80 16.61
C ASP A 285 13.56 13.93 15.50
N LEU A 286 12.69 13.30 14.70
CA LEU A 286 13.13 12.51 13.54
C LEU A 286 13.85 13.37 12.50
N PHE A 287 13.33 14.55 12.17
CA PHE A 287 13.98 15.45 11.21
C PHE A 287 15.31 16.01 11.74
N GLN A 288 15.39 16.33 13.02
CA GLN A 288 16.65 16.74 13.66
C GLN A 288 17.70 15.62 13.55
N TYR A 289 17.29 14.37 13.79
CA TYR A 289 18.16 13.22 13.58
C TYR A 289 18.60 13.11 12.11
N THR A 290 17.68 13.16 11.16
CA THR A 290 18.00 13.01 9.73
C THR A 290 18.93 14.12 9.23
N MET A 291 18.80 15.34 9.76
CA MET A 291 19.70 16.47 9.45
C MET A 291 21.11 16.27 10.02
N ALA A 292 21.20 15.69 11.21
CA ALA A 292 22.49 15.37 11.80
C ALA A 292 23.22 14.27 11.01
N GLU A 293 22.48 13.23 10.56
CA GLU A 293 23.01 12.15 9.72
C GLU A 293 23.43 12.62 8.32
N ASP A 294 22.75 13.63 7.75
CA ASP A 294 23.13 14.22 6.47
C ASP A 294 24.57 14.77 6.46
N THR A 295 25.03 15.24 7.61
CA THR A 295 26.39 15.78 7.82
C THR A 295 27.38 14.74 8.34
N ALA A 296 26.94 13.53 8.72
CA ALA A 296 27.82 12.47 9.20
C ALA A 296 28.71 11.93 8.09
N GLN A 297 29.89 11.44 8.45
CA GLN A 297 30.83 10.87 7.47
C GLN A 297 30.43 9.48 6.99
N THR A 298 29.83 8.68 7.87
CA THR A 298 29.37 7.31 7.61
C THR A 298 28.09 7.05 8.36
N LEU A 299 27.24 6.18 7.80
CA LEU A 299 26.00 5.75 8.45
C LEU A 299 26.30 4.84 9.64
N ASP A 300 25.76 5.19 10.79
CA ASP A 300 25.81 4.39 12.02
C ASP A 300 24.52 3.59 12.18
N LEU A 301 24.57 2.28 11.99
CA LEU A 301 23.41 1.38 12.06
C LEU A 301 22.84 1.26 13.48
N GLU A 302 23.68 1.32 14.51
CA GLU A 302 23.22 1.28 15.90
C GLU A 302 22.37 2.54 16.19
N ARG A 303 22.90 3.70 15.84
CA ARG A 303 22.20 4.97 16.00
C ARG A 303 20.93 5.03 15.15
N LEU A 304 20.98 4.54 13.89
CA LEU A 304 19.80 4.45 13.01
C LEU A 304 18.68 3.62 13.67
N SER A 305 19.02 2.50 14.28
CA SER A 305 18.06 1.58 14.91
C SER A 305 17.26 2.17 16.07
N HIS A 306 17.74 3.27 16.64
CA HIS A 306 17.02 4.03 17.68
C HIS A 306 16.00 5.02 17.12
N HIS A 307 16.03 5.28 15.82
CA HIS A 307 15.15 6.27 15.17
C HIS A 307 14.26 5.68 14.09
N PHE A 308 14.72 4.64 13.40
CA PHE A 308 13.97 3.97 12.35
C PHE A 308 13.93 2.46 12.55
N GLN A 309 12.85 1.86 12.12
CA GLN A 309 12.88 0.42 11.88
C GLN A 309 13.87 0.16 10.74
N THR A 310 14.95 -0.53 11.07
CA THR A 310 16.15 -0.60 10.22
C THR A 310 15.87 -1.20 8.85
N ASP A 311 15.12 -2.32 8.77
CA ASP A 311 14.78 -2.90 7.48
C ASP A 311 13.94 -1.95 6.64
N ASN A 312 12.91 -1.37 7.22
CA ASN A 312 12.00 -0.45 6.54
C ASN A 312 12.72 0.81 6.02
N PHE A 313 13.74 1.30 6.76
CA PHE A 313 14.57 2.42 6.31
C PHE A 313 15.29 2.13 4.99
N PHE A 314 15.81 0.93 4.80
CA PHE A 314 16.50 0.55 3.57
C PHE A 314 15.54 0.05 2.47
N GLU A 315 14.46 -0.59 2.85
CA GLU A 315 13.48 -1.14 1.91
C GLU A 315 12.74 -0.03 1.16
N TYR A 316 12.40 1.07 1.82
CA TYR A 316 11.66 2.15 1.18
C TYR A 316 12.39 2.77 -0.02
N PRO A 317 13.66 3.22 0.08
CA PRO A 317 14.40 3.72 -1.08
C PRO A 317 14.63 2.64 -2.15
N LEU A 318 14.90 1.41 -1.73
CA LEU A 318 15.08 0.30 -2.67
C LEU A 318 13.80 0.02 -3.46
N PHE A 319 12.65 0.05 -2.79
CA PHE A 319 11.33 -0.08 -3.42
C PHE A 319 11.05 1.07 -4.39
N ASN A 320 11.42 2.30 -4.00
CA ASN A 320 11.32 3.45 -4.90
C ASN A 320 12.18 3.27 -6.17
N PHE A 321 13.40 2.76 -6.03
CA PHE A 321 14.22 2.42 -7.20
C PHE A 321 13.61 1.29 -8.04
N ALA A 322 13.10 0.26 -7.41
CA ALA A 322 12.57 -0.91 -8.10
C ALA A 322 11.32 -0.60 -8.93
N CYS A 323 10.42 0.21 -8.40
CA CYS A 323 9.18 0.61 -9.07
C CYS A 323 9.28 1.95 -9.80
N LYS A 324 10.33 2.77 -9.52
CA LYS A 324 10.46 4.17 -9.96
C LYS A 324 9.22 4.98 -9.64
N MET A 325 8.92 5.10 -8.36
CA MET A 325 7.77 5.85 -7.87
C MET A 325 8.07 7.35 -7.88
N MET A 326 7.65 8.04 -8.93
CA MET A 326 8.04 9.43 -9.22
C MET A 326 7.55 10.41 -8.17
N ASP A 327 6.33 10.22 -7.69
CA ASP A 327 5.68 11.16 -6.76
C ASP A 327 5.96 10.85 -5.28
N ASN A 328 6.55 9.70 -4.97
CA ASN A 328 6.83 9.26 -3.59
C ASN A 328 8.17 9.75 -3.04
N ALA A 329 8.92 10.50 -3.83
CA ALA A 329 10.17 11.09 -3.38
C ALA A 329 9.97 12.22 -2.36
N MET A 330 8.88 12.98 -2.51
CA MET A 330 8.57 14.17 -1.70
C MET A 330 7.11 14.25 -1.25
N HIS A 331 6.25 13.34 -1.73
CA HIS A 331 4.81 13.29 -1.46
C HIS A 331 4.40 11.86 -1.11
N ASN A 332 3.12 11.66 -0.85
CA ASN A 332 2.48 10.35 -0.84
C ASN A 332 3.17 9.31 0.05
N THR A 333 3.65 9.75 1.20
CA THR A 333 4.35 8.90 2.15
C THR A 333 3.82 9.17 3.54
N TYR A 334 3.67 8.10 4.31
CA TYR A 334 3.33 8.23 5.72
C TYR A 334 4.55 7.91 6.59
N ILE A 335 4.71 8.67 7.68
CA ILE A 335 5.58 8.33 8.79
C ILE A 335 4.70 8.01 9.99
N SER A 336 4.99 6.90 10.65
CA SER A 336 4.26 6.51 11.84
C SER A 336 5.17 6.08 12.97
N PHE A 337 4.71 6.32 14.21
CA PHE A 337 5.29 5.83 15.44
C PHE A 337 4.24 4.97 16.15
N ARG A 338 4.52 3.69 16.35
CA ARG A 338 3.53 2.76 16.92
C ARG A 338 3.22 3.05 18.37
N ASN A 339 4.26 3.36 19.14
CA ASN A 339 4.14 3.77 20.53
C ASN A 339 5.37 4.58 20.94
N TYR A 340 5.34 5.87 20.71
CA TYR A 340 6.47 6.78 20.94
C TYR A 340 7.01 6.75 22.37
N HIS A 341 6.18 6.41 23.37
CA HIS A 341 6.60 6.27 24.77
C HIS A 341 7.41 5.00 25.03
N LYS A 342 7.25 3.98 24.19
CA LYS A 342 7.98 2.71 24.33
C LYS A 342 9.29 2.74 23.57
N ASP A 343 9.21 3.19 22.33
CA ASP A 343 10.32 3.31 21.40
C ASP A 343 10.02 4.47 20.44
N SER A 344 11.00 5.29 20.15
CA SER A 344 10.89 6.41 19.20
C SER A 344 11.14 5.97 17.77
N ILE A 345 10.73 4.75 17.41
CA ILE A 345 11.04 4.12 16.13
C ILE A 345 10.02 4.51 15.07
N ALA A 346 10.50 5.19 14.04
CA ALA A 346 9.72 5.58 12.87
C ALA A 346 9.58 4.44 11.87
N TRP A 347 8.39 4.37 11.25
CA TRP A 347 8.06 3.51 10.13
C TRP A 347 7.62 4.36 8.95
N ILE A 348 8.01 3.93 7.75
CA ILE A 348 7.67 4.58 6.48
C ILE A 348 6.69 3.69 5.73
N THR A 349 5.54 4.24 5.31
CA THR A 349 4.53 3.53 4.53
C THR A 349 4.30 4.28 3.22
N PRO A 350 4.52 3.66 2.05
CA PRO A 350 4.24 4.26 0.76
C PRO A 350 2.73 4.34 0.50
N TRP A 351 2.33 5.34 -0.29
CA TRP A 351 0.96 5.60 -0.68
C TRP A 351 0.91 6.22 -2.07
N ASP A 352 -0.19 5.98 -2.83
CA ASP A 352 -0.43 6.59 -4.15
C ASP A 352 0.70 6.28 -5.16
N LEU A 353 0.75 5.02 -5.60
CA LEU A 353 1.89 4.44 -6.32
C LEU A 353 1.60 4.30 -7.84
N ASP A 354 0.62 5.03 -8.36
CA ASP A 354 0.21 4.96 -9.77
C ASP A 354 1.25 5.56 -10.73
N GLY A 355 2.07 6.52 -10.27
CA GLY A 355 3.23 7.05 -10.98
C GLY A 355 4.44 6.11 -10.91
N SER A 356 4.35 4.91 -11.46
CA SER A 356 5.37 3.86 -11.38
C SER A 356 5.45 3.04 -12.67
N PHE A 357 6.40 2.11 -12.76
CA PHE A 357 6.58 1.21 -13.90
C PHE A 357 6.55 1.93 -15.26
N GLY A 358 7.34 3.02 -15.36
CA GLY A 358 7.51 3.79 -16.60
C GLY A 358 6.41 4.81 -16.87
N ARG A 359 5.53 5.10 -15.92
CA ARG A 359 4.58 6.20 -16.01
C ARG A 359 4.81 7.24 -14.95
N ASP A 360 4.61 8.49 -15.35
CA ASP A 360 4.47 9.64 -14.47
C ASP A 360 3.11 10.29 -14.77
N GLY A 361 2.13 10.01 -13.92
CA GLY A 361 0.75 10.39 -14.18
C GLY A 361 0.27 9.81 -15.52
N THR A 362 -0.26 10.67 -16.41
CA THR A 362 -0.76 10.27 -17.73
C THR A 362 0.31 10.17 -18.80
N SER A 363 1.56 10.56 -18.53
CA SER A 363 2.66 10.54 -19.48
C SER A 363 3.53 9.29 -19.33
N TRP A 364 4.08 8.81 -20.47
CA TRP A 364 5.15 7.85 -20.44
C TRP A 364 6.48 8.54 -20.13
N ASP A 365 7.01 8.28 -18.97
CA ASP A 365 8.43 8.42 -18.71
C ASP A 365 9.08 7.03 -18.71
N ASN A 366 9.45 6.60 -19.90
CA ASN A 366 10.08 5.30 -20.12
C ASN A 366 11.55 5.26 -19.62
N SER A 367 12.00 6.29 -18.90
CA SER A 367 13.32 6.33 -18.33
C SER A 367 13.41 5.39 -17.11
N ILE A 368 14.61 4.94 -16.83
CA ILE A 368 14.98 4.29 -15.57
C ILE A 368 15.94 5.22 -14.84
N TYR A 369 16.03 5.09 -13.51
CA TYR A 369 17.09 5.80 -12.81
C TYR A 369 18.44 5.29 -13.26
N THR A 370 19.25 6.15 -13.89
CA THR A 370 20.62 5.77 -14.23
C THR A 370 21.46 5.62 -12.97
N ALA A 371 22.58 4.91 -13.07
CA ALA A 371 23.48 4.69 -11.92
C ALA A 371 24.03 6.00 -11.31
N SER A 372 23.93 7.11 -12.04
CA SER A 372 24.37 8.45 -11.61
C SER A 372 23.25 9.30 -11.01
N GLU A 373 21.99 8.93 -11.19
CA GLU A 373 20.88 9.68 -10.62
C GLU A 373 20.67 9.31 -9.16
N GLY A 374 20.74 10.31 -8.28
CA GLY A 374 20.47 10.19 -6.86
C GLY A 374 18.96 10.03 -6.59
N LEU A 375 18.65 9.49 -5.43
CA LEU A 375 17.29 9.52 -4.91
C LEU A 375 16.93 10.94 -4.50
N SER A 376 15.93 11.49 -5.15
CA SER A 376 15.30 12.74 -4.69
C SER A 376 14.29 12.48 -3.57
N LEU A 377 14.67 11.73 -2.54
CA LEU A 377 13.83 11.52 -1.36
C LEU A 377 13.99 12.72 -0.42
N GLY A 378 13.31 13.79 -0.77
CA GLY A 378 13.52 15.13 -0.23
C GLY A 378 13.42 15.23 1.29
N TRP A 379 12.46 14.59 1.93
CA TRP A 379 12.25 14.69 3.38
C TRP A 379 13.15 13.77 4.21
N VAL A 380 13.72 12.72 3.63
CA VAL A 380 14.76 11.91 4.27
C VAL A 380 16.10 12.28 3.66
N ARG A 381 16.62 13.43 4.05
CA ARG A 381 17.90 13.97 3.55
C ARG A 381 19.05 12.95 3.53
N PRO A 382 19.20 12.05 4.54
CA PRO A 382 20.27 11.08 4.51
C PRO A 382 20.28 10.22 3.26
N TYR A 383 19.14 9.88 2.67
CA TYR A 383 19.10 8.99 1.51
C TYR A 383 19.88 9.54 0.32
N ARG A 384 19.68 10.81 -0.02
CA ARG A 384 20.39 11.44 -1.12
C ARG A 384 21.88 11.53 -0.82
N SER A 385 22.24 12.05 0.34
CA SER A 385 23.64 12.20 0.73
C SER A 385 24.35 10.86 0.85
N LEU A 386 23.75 9.85 1.46
CA LEU A 386 24.29 8.51 1.58
C LEU A 386 24.48 7.86 0.21
N HIS A 387 23.52 8.03 -0.69
CA HIS A 387 23.61 7.51 -2.04
C HIS A 387 24.68 8.24 -2.86
N ASP A 388 24.68 9.58 -2.87
CA ASP A 388 25.57 10.39 -3.71
C ASP A 388 27.04 10.22 -3.31
N ARG A 389 27.33 10.14 -1.99
CA ARG A 389 28.68 9.84 -1.50
C ARG A 389 29.04 8.35 -1.52
N ARG A 390 28.09 7.48 -1.92
CA ARG A 390 28.24 6.03 -1.94
C ARG A 390 28.70 5.49 -0.59
N ASP A 391 28.02 5.89 0.46
CA ASP A 391 28.29 5.38 1.81
C ASP A 391 28.33 3.85 1.80
N SER A 392 29.45 3.29 2.27
CA SER A 392 29.70 1.84 2.13
C SER A 392 28.70 0.99 2.89
N THR A 393 28.28 1.45 4.07
CA THR A 393 27.28 0.75 4.89
C THR A 393 25.91 0.83 4.22
N PHE A 394 25.51 2.02 3.79
CA PHE A 394 24.21 2.21 3.11
C PHE A 394 24.12 1.38 1.82
N MET A 395 25.15 1.45 0.97
CA MET A 395 25.14 0.72 -0.29
C MET A 395 25.19 -0.80 -0.09
N ALA A 396 25.92 -1.29 0.92
CA ALA A 396 25.96 -2.71 1.25
C ALA A 396 24.60 -3.22 1.75
N GLU A 397 23.92 -2.45 2.61
CA GLU A 397 22.58 -2.79 3.11
C GLU A 397 21.52 -2.81 2.00
N LEU A 398 21.58 -1.88 1.04
CA LEU A 398 20.74 -1.93 -0.16
C LEU A 398 21.07 -3.14 -1.03
N ALA A 399 22.34 -3.45 -1.23
CA ALA A 399 22.77 -4.60 -2.04
C ALA A 399 22.32 -5.94 -1.45
N ILE A 400 22.45 -6.12 -0.13
CA ILE A 400 22.00 -7.34 0.57
C ILE A 400 20.49 -7.54 0.39
N ARG A 401 19.69 -6.46 0.53
CA ARG A 401 18.24 -6.53 0.35
C ARG A 401 17.86 -6.74 -1.10
N TRP A 402 18.55 -6.09 -2.03
CA TRP A 402 18.33 -6.30 -3.46
C TRP A 402 18.62 -7.74 -3.87
N ASP A 403 19.73 -8.33 -3.41
CA ASP A 403 20.07 -9.72 -3.73
C ASP A 403 19.01 -10.71 -3.23
N ARG A 404 18.41 -10.45 -2.09
CA ARG A 404 17.26 -11.21 -1.59
C ARG A 404 15.99 -10.98 -2.43
N TRP A 405 15.68 -9.72 -2.75
CA TRP A 405 14.47 -9.35 -3.44
C TRP A 405 14.46 -9.80 -4.90
N ARG A 406 15.59 -9.66 -5.59
CA ARG A 406 15.73 -10.00 -7.01
C ARG A 406 15.54 -11.49 -7.30
N THR A 407 15.62 -12.34 -6.31
CA THR A 407 15.40 -13.79 -6.40
C THR A 407 14.05 -14.24 -5.82
N ALA A 408 13.23 -13.31 -5.35
CA ALA A 408 11.92 -13.54 -4.75
C ALA A 408 10.88 -12.56 -5.32
N THR A 409 10.33 -11.67 -4.50
CA THR A 409 9.26 -10.71 -4.87
C THR A 409 9.57 -9.88 -6.12
N PHE A 410 10.83 -9.47 -6.29
CA PHE A 410 11.27 -8.67 -7.43
C PHE A 410 11.99 -9.49 -8.53
N ALA A 411 11.90 -10.82 -8.52
CA ALA A 411 12.31 -11.60 -9.67
C ALA A 411 11.49 -11.19 -10.92
N VAL A 412 12.15 -11.08 -12.07
CA VAL A 412 11.49 -10.63 -13.32
C VAL A 412 10.26 -11.48 -13.62
N GLU A 413 10.40 -12.79 -13.53
CA GLU A 413 9.30 -13.71 -13.77
C GLU A 413 8.12 -13.47 -12.81
N HIS A 414 8.38 -13.26 -11.52
CA HIS A 414 7.36 -13.03 -10.51
C HIS A 414 6.59 -11.73 -10.78
N VAL A 415 7.29 -10.62 -11.02
CA VAL A 415 6.65 -9.34 -11.33
C VAL A 415 5.85 -9.42 -12.64
N CYS A 416 6.40 -10.06 -13.69
CA CYS A 416 5.69 -10.24 -14.95
C CYS A 416 4.42 -11.09 -14.77
N GLN A 417 4.47 -12.16 -13.96
CA GLN A 417 3.30 -12.97 -13.63
C GLN A 417 2.23 -12.20 -12.87
N HIS A 418 2.62 -11.31 -11.95
CA HIS A 418 1.67 -10.41 -11.27
C HIS A 418 0.96 -9.48 -12.26
N ILE A 419 1.71 -8.87 -13.18
CA ILE A 419 1.14 -8.01 -14.22
C ILE A 419 0.14 -8.80 -15.08
N ASP A 420 0.53 -9.98 -15.55
CA ASP A 420 -0.33 -10.83 -16.38
C ASP A 420 -1.57 -11.33 -15.60
N SER A 421 -1.42 -11.66 -14.33
CA SER A 421 -2.53 -12.06 -13.46
C SER A 421 -3.55 -10.93 -13.28
N MET A 422 -3.09 -9.70 -13.01
CA MET A 422 -3.99 -8.56 -12.86
C MET A 422 -4.73 -8.24 -14.16
N ALA A 423 -4.03 -8.26 -15.28
CA ALA A 423 -4.65 -8.09 -16.60
C ALA A 423 -5.66 -9.20 -16.87
N GLY A 424 -5.31 -10.45 -16.55
CA GLY A 424 -6.20 -11.61 -16.68
C GLY A 424 -7.48 -11.46 -15.87
N ILE A 425 -7.39 -11.00 -14.62
CA ILE A 425 -8.55 -10.73 -13.77
C ILE A 425 -9.50 -9.71 -14.42
N LEU A 426 -8.97 -8.62 -14.95
CA LEU A 426 -9.77 -7.56 -15.59
C LEU A 426 -10.39 -8.02 -16.91
N VAL A 427 -9.65 -8.75 -17.73
CA VAL A 427 -10.11 -9.22 -19.06
C VAL A 427 -11.09 -10.38 -18.93
N ASN A 428 -10.75 -11.41 -18.13
CA ASN A 428 -11.57 -12.63 -18.03
C ASN A 428 -12.92 -12.37 -17.35
N SER A 429 -13.01 -11.39 -16.43
CA SER A 429 -14.28 -10.97 -15.85
C SER A 429 -15.17 -10.17 -16.82
N GLY A 430 -14.67 -9.80 -17.99
CA GLY A 430 -15.30 -8.87 -18.93
C GLY A 430 -15.33 -7.42 -18.44
N ALA A 431 -14.78 -7.15 -17.25
CA ALA A 431 -14.81 -5.81 -16.65
C ALA A 431 -13.97 -4.81 -17.44
N TRP A 432 -12.85 -5.25 -18.07
CA TRP A 432 -12.04 -4.37 -18.88
C TRP A 432 -12.78 -3.83 -20.10
N GLN A 433 -13.51 -4.69 -20.82
CA GLN A 433 -14.32 -4.23 -21.95
C GLN A 433 -15.35 -3.19 -21.51
N ARG A 434 -16.05 -3.42 -20.38
CA ARG A 434 -17.04 -2.48 -19.84
C ARG A 434 -16.37 -1.17 -19.33
N GLU A 435 -15.16 -1.24 -18.79
CA GLU A 435 -14.36 -0.07 -18.42
C GLU A 435 -14.04 0.79 -19.64
N VAL A 436 -13.57 0.16 -20.75
CA VAL A 436 -13.28 0.84 -22.02
C VAL A 436 -14.54 1.48 -22.58
N GLU A 437 -15.65 0.74 -22.68
CA GLU A 437 -16.93 1.28 -23.18
C GLU A 437 -17.41 2.49 -22.36
N ARG A 438 -17.19 2.48 -21.04
CA ARG A 438 -17.61 3.58 -20.14
C ARG A 438 -16.67 4.77 -20.17
N TRP A 439 -15.36 4.55 -20.35
CA TRP A 439 -14.30 5.55 -20.14
C TRP A 439 -13.30 5.65 -21.29
N ASP A 440 -13.67 5.25 -22.51
CA ASP A 440 -12.79 5.26 -23.70
C ASP A 440 -12.15 6.63 -23.96
N SER A 441 -12.87 7.71 -23.73
CA SER A 441 -12.36 9.07 -23.88
C SER A 441 -12.32 9.79 -22.54
N LEU A 442 -11.42 9.38 -21.63
CA LEU A 442 -11.09 10.22 -20.50
C LEU A 442 -10.42 11.49 -21.00
N ASN A 443 -11.11 12.62 -20.92
CA ASN A 443 -10.49 13.93 -21.10
C ASN A 443 -9.54 14.20 -19.93
N VAL A 444 -8.42 13.51 -19.93
CA VAL A 444 -7.35 13.77 -18.98
C VAL A 444 -6.58 14.97 -19.47
N MET A 445 -7.06 16.16 -19.12
CA MET A 445 -6.32 17.39 -19.31
C MET A 445 -5.27 17.52 -18.20
N TYR A 446 -4.29 16.65 -18.17
CA TYR A 446 -3.10 16.83 -17.34
C TYR A 446 -1.98 17.44 -18.19
N ALA A 447 -1.52 18.60 -17.81
CA ALA A 447 -0.33 19.27 -18.38
C ALA A 447 -0.30 19.42 -19.92
N GLY A 448 -1.44 19.58 -20.59
CA GLY A 448 -1.46 19.81 -22.03
C GLY A 448 -1.34 18.54 -22.89
N ILE A 449 -1.43 17.36 -22.29
CA ILE A 449 -1.54 16.11 -22.99
C ILE A 449 -3.01 15.96 -23.42
N GLY A 450 -3.25 15.67 -24.70
CA GLY A 450 -4.59 15.46 -25.26
C GLY A 450 -5.33 14.28 -24.62
N PRO A 451 -6.56 14.00 -25.05
CA PRO A 451 -7.34 12.90 -24.53
C PRO A 451 -6.56 11.59 -24.67
N LEU A 452 -6.43 10.85 -23.58
CA LEU A 452 -5.86 9.52 -23.56
C LEU A 452 -6.99 8.52 -23.81
N HIS A 453 -6.77 7.61 -24.74
CA HIS A 453 -7.69 6.52 -25.03
C HIS A 453 -7.26 5.27 -24.28
N LEU A 454 -8.23 4.58 -23.68
CA LEU A 454 -8.01 3.22 -23.18
C LEU A 454 -7.90 2.28 -24.37
N GLU A 455 -6.95 1.37 -24.32
CA GLU A 455 -6.85 0.34 -25.36
C GLU A 455 -7.93 -0.73 -25.19
N ALA A 456 -8.36 -1.31 -26.30
CA ALA A 456 -9.39 -2.36 -26.30
C ALA A 456 -8.96 -3.60 -25.50
N ASP A 457 -7.65 -3.84 -25.42
CA ASP A 457 -7.06 -4.85 -24.56
C ASP A 457 -5.88 -4.27 -23.77
N LEU A 458 -5.39 -5.00 -22.78
CA LEU A 458 -4.27 -4.58 -21.92
C LEU A 458 -2.90 -4.98 -22.46
N THR A 459 -2.81 -5.48 -23.71
CA THR A 459 -1.58 -6.08 -24.24
C THR A 459 -0.44 -5.08 -24.35
N THR A 460 -0.71 -3.89 -24.85
CA THR A 460 0.33 -2.85 -24.97
C THR A 460 0.80 -2.39 -23.61
N GLU A 461 -0.11 -2.05 -22.68
CA GLU A 461 0.24 -1.60 -21.33
C GLU A 461 1.05 -2.66 -20.59
N THR A 462 0.61 -3.91 -20.58
CA THR A 462 1.33 -5.00 -19.91
C THR A 462 2.70 -5.25 -20.52
N THR A 463 2.81 -5.20 -21.86
CA THR A 463 4.09 -5.33 -22.55
C THR A 463 5.05 -4.22 -22.16
N MET A 464 4.60 -2.97 -22.19
CA MET A 464 5.41 -1.81 -21.82
C MET A 464 5.86 -1.86 -20.37
N MET A 465 4.99 -2.27 -19.43
CA MET A 465 5.34 -2.43 -18.03
C MET A 465 6.42 -3.51 -17.83
N LYS A 466 6.26 -4.66 -18.48
CA LYS A 466 7.21 -5.79 -18.41
C LYS A 466 8.56 -5.43 -19.00
N GLU A 467 8.60 -4.89 -20.22
CA GLU A 467 9.85 -4.45 -20.87
C GLU A 467 10.57 -3.34 -20.09
N TRP A 468 9.79 -2.42 -19.50
CA TRP A 468 10.35 -1.40 -18.62
C TRP A 468 10.99 -2.04 -17.38
N TYR A 469 10.29 -2.97 -16.76
CA TYR A 469 10.76 -3.63 -15.55
C TYR A 469 12.03 -4.47 -15.81
N GLU A 470 12.08 -5.24 -16.88
CA GLU A 470 13.27 -6.00 -17.28
C GLU A 470 14.51 -5.11 -17.42
N ARG A 471 14.36 -3.96 -18.05
CA ARG A 471 15.45 -2.98 -18.18
C ARG A 471 15.85 -2.39 -16.83
N ASN A 472 14.85 -2.06 -15.99
CA ASN A 472 15.12 -1.51 -14.66
C ASN A 472 15.77 -2.56 -13.74
N PHE A 473 15.35 -3.81 -13.82
CA PHE A 473 15.98 -4.92 -13.09
C PHE A 473 17.47 -5.03 -13.42
N ALA A 474 17.83 -5.03 -14.69
CA ALA A 474 19.23 -5.07 -15.10
C ALA A 474 20.02 -3.84 -14.60
N ASN A 475 19.41 -2.67 -14.57
CA ASN A 475 20.00 -1.46 -14.00
C ASN A 475 20.21 -1.59 -12.48
N LEU A 476 19.26 -2.17 -11.75
CA LEU A 476 19.38 -2.39 -10.31
C LEU A 476 20.49 -3.40 -9.97
N ASP A 477 20.61 -4.45 -10.77
CA ASP A 477 21.72 -5.41 -10.66
C ASP A 477 23.07 -4.71 -10.83
N ALA A 478 23.22 -3.91 -11.87
CA ALA A 478 24.44 -3.15 -12.13
C ALA A 478 24.74 -2.11 -11.03
N ARG A 479 23.68 -1.59 -10.40
CA ARG A 479 23.77 -0.54 -9.37
C ARG A 479 24.17 -1.10 -8.01
N PHE A 480 23.55 -2.21 -7.57
CA PHE A 480 23.66 -2.68 -6.20
C PHE A 480 24.55 -3.90 -6.02
N LEU A 481 24.56 -4.87 -6.93
CA LEU A 481 25.37 -6.09 -6.76
C LEU A 481 26.88 -5.84 -6.55
N PRO A 482 27.52 -4.79 -7.13
CA PRO A 482 28.92 -4.49 -6.85
C PRO A 482 29.23 -4.16 -5.38
N TYR A 483 28.22 -3.81 -4.59
CA TYR A 483 28.36 -3.49 -3.17
C TYR A 483 28.04 -4.66 -2.24
N LEU A 484 27.68 -5.83 -2.78
CA LEU A 484 27.54 -7.01 -1.94
C LEU A 484 28.83 -7.26 -1.18
N PRO A 485 28.74 -7.44 0.15
CA PRO A 485 29.89 -7.85 0.93
C PRO A 485 30.46 -9.12 0.31
N GLN A 486 31.70 -9.06 -0.14
CA GLN A 486 32.40 -10.26 -0.57
C GLN A 486 32.36 -11.22 0.62
N PRO A 487 32.02 -12.50 0.42
CA PRO A 487 32.20 -13.46 1.49
C PRO A 487 33.66 -13.28 1.90
N SER A 488 33.90 -12.88 3.14
CA SER A 488 35.22 -12.82 3.68
C SER A 488 35.86 -14.15 3.30
N ALA A 489 36.85 -14.14 2.44
CA ALA A 489 37.61 -15.34 2.24
C ALA A 489 37.93 -15.78 3.66
N ILE A 490 37.33 -16.89 4.09
CA ILE A 490 37.83 -17.53 5.30
C ILE A 490 39.26 -17.81 4.91
N THR A 491 40.13 -16.89 5.26
CA THR A 491 41.55 -17.16 5.22
C THR A 491 41.60 -18.37 6.09
N THR A 492 41.82 -19.51 5.48
CA THR A 492 42.11 -20.72 6.20
C THR A 492 43.27 -20.30 7.06
N ILE A 493 43.00 -19.96 8.31
CA ILE A 493 44.04 -19.83 9.29
C ILE A 493 44.50 -21.28 9.40
N THR A 494 45.49 -21.62 8.58
CA THR A 494 46.36 -22.71 8.89
C THR A 494 47.08 -22.25 10.15
N ALA A 495 46.38 -22.33 11.28
CA ALA A 495 47.05 -22.37 12.55
C ALA A 495 47.98 -23.59 12.43
N ASP A 496 49.26 -23.32 12.36
CA ASP A 496 50.24 -24.36 12.67
C ASP A 496 49.81 -24.91 14.02
N ALA A 497 49.12 -26.04 13.99
CA ALA A 497 48.65 -26.70 15.19
C ALA A 497 49.89 -27.02 16.03
N PRO A 498 49.98 -26.51 17.25
CA PRO A 498 51.05 -26.95 18.14
C PRO A 498 50.89 -28.48 18.25
N ARG A 499 51.93 -29.21 17.86
CA ARG A 499 51.97 -30.65 18.04
C ARG A 499 51.84 -30.93 19.52
N GLY A 500 50.62 -31.40 19.95
CA GLY A 500 50.42 -31.86 21.31
C GLY A 500 49.06 -31.67 21.97
N MET A 501 48.02 -31.27 21.27
CA MET A 501 46.69 -31.18 21.87
C MET A 501 45.75 -32.27 21.33
N THR A 502 45.56 -33.31 22.12
CA THR A 502 44.52 -34.34 21.98
C THR A 502 43.32 -34.00 22.88
N GLU A 503 42.83 -32.76 22.83
CA GLU A 503 41.61 -32.40 23.54
C GLU A 503 40.53 -32.07 22.55
N ASP A 504 39.38 -32.76 22.70
CA ASP A 504 38.18 -32.73 21.91
C ASP A 504 37.39 -31.43 22.24
N HIS A 505 37.82 -30.31 21.65
CA HIS A 505 37.23 -28.99 21.95
C HIS A 505 36.23 -28.56 20.87
N TRP A 506 35.08 -28.12 21.34
CA TRP A 506 34.04 -27.47 20.56
C TRP A 506 34.15 -25.95 20.66
N TYR A 507 33.93 -25.27 19.54
CA TYR A 507 33.84 -23.80 19.49
C TYR A 507 32.53 -23.37 18.85
N ASP A 508 31.94 -22.31 19.33
CA ASP A 508 30.81 -21.65 18.67
C ASP A 508 31.30 -20.81 17.46
N ALA A 509 30.34 -20.23 16.70
CA ALA A 509 30.64 -19.42 15.53
C ALA A 509 31.47 -18.15 15.83
N THR A 510 31.58 -17.75 17.09
CA THR A 510 32.39 -16.61 17.53
C THR A 510 33.82 -17.00 17.93
N GLY A 511 34.14 -18.32 17.89
CA GLY A 511 35.44 -18.86 18.32
C GLY A 511 35.53 -19.10 19.83
N ARG A 512 34.44 -19.01 20.57
CA ARG A 512 34.43 -19.28 22.01
C ARG A 512 34.37 -20.80 22.24
N ALA A 513 35.25 -21.32 23.11
CA ALA A 513 35.22 -22.71 23.51
C ALA A 513 33.97 -23.05 24.31
N ILE A 514 33.29 -24.15 23.95
CA ILE A 514 32.08 -24.67 24.60
C ILE A 514 32.29 -26.16 24.88
N ALA A 515 31.59 -26.68 25.90
CA ALA A 515 31.72 -28.06 26.29
C ALA A 515 31.08 -29.04 25.26
N SER A 516 29.96 -28.63 24.64
CA SER A 516 29.27 -29.35 23.57
C SER A 516 28.21 -28.46 22.91
N PRO A 517 27.77 -28.74 21.66
CA PRO A 517 26.67 -28.00 21.02
C PRO A 517 25.35 -28.18 21.78
N LEU A 518 24.77 -27.11 22.28
CA LEU A 518 23.52 -27.16 23.08
C LEU A 518 22.26 -26.83 22.26
N SER A 519 22.37 -26.16 21.13
CA SER A 519 21.25 -25.67 20.33
C SER A 519 21.52 -25.81 18.82
N ASN A 520 20.54 -25.43 18.00
CA ASN A 520 20.78 -25.23 16.57
C ASN A 520 21.84 -24.16 16.36
N GLY A 521 22.78 -24.39 15.47
CA GLY A 521 23.86 -23.45 15.23
C GLY A 521 25.03 -24.02 14.43
N ILE A 522 25.99 -23.14 14.17
CA ILE A 522 27.26 -23.47 13.52
C ILE A 522 28.31 -23.65 14.62
N TYR A 523 29.04 -24.76 14.57
CA TYR A 523 30.08 -25.11 15.53
C TYR A 523 31.34 -25.54 14.80
N ILE A 524 32.47 -25.34 15.44
CA ILE A 524 33.78 -25.84 14.95
C ILE A 524 34.25 -26.91 15.92
N HIS A 525 34.60 -28.09 15.38
CA HIS A 525 35.08 -29.21 16.12
C HIS A 525 36.19 -29.91 15.34
N ASN A 526 37.35 -30.05 15.92
CA ASN A 526 38.54 -30.65 15.27
C ASN A 526 38.87 -30.03 13.90
N GLY A 527 38.69 -28.69 13.77
CA GLY A 527 38.95 -27.97 12.53
C GLY A 527 37.87 -28.13 11.46
N GLN A 528 36.77 -28.81 11.76
CA GLN A 528 35.60 -28.97 10.85
C GLN A 528 34.43 -28.12 11.29
N ILE A 529 33.78 -27.50 10.32
CA ILE A 529 32.51 -26.76 10.56
C ILE A 529 31.37 -27.75 10.57
N LEU A 530 30.62 -27.77 11.66
CA LEU A 530 29.46 -28.62 11.85
C LEU A 530 28.21 -27.78 12.04
N ILE A 531 27.16 -28.08 11.28
CA ILE A 531 25.85 -27.43 11.40
C ILE A 531 24.90 -28.39 12.13
N ARG A 532 24.48 -28.02 13.32
CA ARG A 532 23.46 -28.76 14.05
C ARG A 532 22.09 -28.20 13.72
N LYS A 533 21.22 -29.03 13.15
CA LYS A 533 19.78 -28.78 12.98
C LYS A 533 19.02 -29.82 13.80
N ARG A 534 18.04 -29.40 14.58
CA ARG A 534 17.05 -30.32 15.16
C ARG A 534 15.93 -30.57 14.18
#